data_dfbc6afbdd3646d3030efbfd9e7d2f34
#
_entry.id   dfbc6afbdd3646d3030efbfd9e7d2f34
#
_cell.length_a   1.000
_cell.length_b   1.000
_cell.length_c   1.000
_cell.angle_alpha   90.00
_cell.angle_beta   90.00
_cell.angle_gamma   90.00
#
_symmetry.space_group_name_H-M   'P 1'
#
loop_
_entity.id
_entity.type
_entity.pdbx_description
1 polymer ?
#
loop_
_entity_poly.entity_id
_entity_poly.type
_entity_poly.pdbx_seq_one_letter_code
_entity_poly.pdbx_strand_id
1 'polypeptide(L)'
;MIKGIIGKKLGMTQLFDESGRVVPVTVIEAGPCTVVQKKTVESDGYQAVQLGYGEVSAKKVKKAAKGHFDKADVAPKKTLREFRLADISAMNVGDILKADVFAAGDKIDVVGVSKGKGYQGTIKRWNGHRLRESHGTGPVARHAGSMGSCSTPSRVFKGKKLPGHMGAERVTVQNLTVVKVDVENNLIAVKGAVPGPKGAVVTIHDSVKA
;
A
#
# COMPACT_ATOMS: atom_id res chain seq x y z
N MET A 1 -4.54 7.67 13.63
CA MET A 1 -3.26 7.87 12.91
C MET A 1 -2.67 9.21 13.34
N ILE A 2 -1.38 9.24 13.62
CA ILE A 2 -0.65 10.44 14.01
C ILE A 2 0.28 10.87 12.88
N LYS A 3 0.89 9.91 12.20
CA LYS A 3 1.87 10.12 11.14
C LYS A 3 1.43 9.45 9.82
N GLY A 4 1.79 10.04 8.70
CA GLY A 4 1.53 9.45 7.38
C GLY A 4 2.35 10.10 6.29
N ILE A 5 2.87 9.30 5.34
CA ILE A 5 3.64 9.79 4.18
C ILE A 5 3.41 8.91 2.96
N ILE A 6 3.61 9.47 1.78
CA ILE A 6 3.64 8.71 0.53
C ILE A 6 5.08 8.38 0.19
N GLY A 7 5.32 7.14 -0.24
CA GLY A 7 6.63 6.72 -0.69
C GLY A 7 6.59 5.86 -1.95
N LYS A 8 7.76 5.57 -2.47
CA LYS A 8 7.99 4.72 -3.63
C LYS A 8 8.91 3.58 -3.25
N LYS A 9 8.47 2.35 -3.47
CA LYS A 9 9.29 1.15 -3.23
C LYS A 9 10.46 1.11 -4.19
N LEU A 10 11.68 1.19 -3.68
CA LEU A 10 12.90 1.08 -4.50
C LEU A 10 13.31 -0.37 -4.71
N GLY A 11 13.19 -1.21 -3.70
CA GLY A 11 13.57 -2.62 -3.77
C GLY A 11 13.72 -3.25 -2.41
N MET A 12 14.33 -4.43 -2.39
CA MET A 12 14.67 -5.12 -1.14
C MET A 12 16.18 -5.36 -1.09
N THR A 13 16.71 -5.28 0.12
CA THR A 13 18.10 -5.60 0.45
C THR A 13 18.17 -6.23 1.84
N GLN A 14 19.35 -6.44 2.34
CA GLN A 14 19.58 -6.90 3.70
C GLN A 14 20.51 -5.93 4.43
N LEU A 15 20.27 -5.79 5.72
CA LEU A 15 21.15 -5.11 6.65
C LEU A 15 21.59 -6.09 7.73
N PHE A 16 22.71 -5.83 8.36
CA PHE A 16 23.17 -6.59 9.51
C PHE A 16 22.91 -5.78 10.77
N ASP A 17 22.37 -6.43 11.78
CA ASP A 17 22.24 -5.84 13.11
C ASP A 17 23.59 -5.90 13.86
N GLU A 18 23.64 -5.29 15.04
CA GLU A 18 24.84 -5.28 15.89
C GLU A 18 25.29 -6.68 16.32
N SER A 19 24.37 -7.65 16.33
CA SER A 19 24.67 -9.05 16.64
C SER A 19 25.12 -9.87 15.42
N GLY A 20 25.26 -9.23 14.25
CA GLY A 20 25.64 -9.89 13.00
C GLY A 20 24.52 -10.65 12.30
N ARG A 21 23.26 -10.56 12.78
CA ARG A 21 22.11 -11.22 12.17
C ARG A 21 21.65 -10.45 10.93
N VAL A 22 21.27 -11.20 9.91
CA VAL A 22 20.70 -10.63 8.67
C VAL A 22 19.27 -10.17 8.91
N VAL A 23 19.01 -8.90 8.64
CA VAL A 23 17.66 -8.30 8.66
C VAL A 23 17.25 -8.00 7.23
N PRO A 24 16.27 -8.73 6.65
CA PRO A 24 15.76 -8.40 5.33
C PRO A 24 14.95 -7.11 5.41
N VAL A 25 15.24 -6.15 4.52
CA VAL A 25 14.59 -4.85 4.50
C VAL A 25 14.09 -4.49 3.11
N THR A 26 12.98 -3.76 3.08
CA THR A 26 12.53 -3.04 1.90
C THR A 26 12.92 -1.57 2.04
N VAL A 27 13.57 -1.04 1.02
CA VAL A 27 13.91 0.39 0.94
C VAL A 27 12.80 1.13 0.22
N ILE A 28 12.30 2.18 0.87
CA ILE A 28 11.24 3.05 0.37
C ILE A 28 11.78 4.48 0.34
N GLU A 29 11.66 5.14 -0.79
CA GLU A 29 11.85 6.58 -0.94
C GLU A 29 10.60 7.27 -0.40
N ALA A 30 10.68 7.84 0.80
CA ALA A 30 9.57 8.43 1.54
C ALA A 30 9.62 9.96 1.48
N GLY A 31 8.86 10.53 0.57
CA GLY A 31 8.86 11.97 0.32
C GLY A 31 9.91 12.42 -0.73
N PRO A 32 10.12 13.73 -0.91
CA PRO A 32 9.38 14.80 -0.24
C PRO A 32 7.90 14.83 -0.67
N CYS A 33 6.99 14.98 0.30
CA CYS A 33 5.55 15.11 0.07
C CYS A 33 5.11 16.53 0.42
N THR A 34 4.35 17.16 -0.45
CA THR A 34 3.83 18.52 -0.21
C THR A 34 2.37 18.43 0.23
N VAL A 35 1.99 19.20 1.23
CA VAL A 35 0.59 19.36 1.66
C VAL A 35 -0.14 20.20 0.63
N VAL A 36 -1.13 19.59 -0.05
CA VAL A 36 -1.91 20.25 -1.11
C VAL A 36 -3.23 20.77 -0.59
N GLN A 37 -3.87 20.07 0.34
CA GLN A 37 -5.14 20.49 0.91
C GLN A 37 -5.24 20.04 2.37
N LYS A 38 -5.84 20.88 3.19
CA LYS A 38 -6.24 20.57 4.56
C LYS A 38 -7.76 20.52 4.61
N LYS A 39 -8.31 19.42 5.09
CA LYS A 39 -9.76 19.21 5.25
C LYS A 39 -10.12 19.32 6.71
N THR A 40 -11.13 20.11 7.01
CA THR A 40 -11.63 20.35 8.36
C THR A 40 -13.05 19.82 8.51
N VAL A 41 -13.48 19.60 9.75
CA VAL A 41 -14.84 19.14 10.04
C VAL A 41 -15.90 20.14 9.55
N GLU A 42 -15.58 21.43 9.61
CA GLU A 42 -16.51 22.50 9.21
C GLU A 42 -16.75 22.56 7.69
N SER A 43 -15.69 22.36 6.89
CA SER A 43 -15.76 22.47 5.43
C SER A 43 -16.08 21.15 4.74
N ASP A 44 -15.50 20.03 5.23
CA ASP A 44 -15.53 18.74 4.55
C ASP A 44 -16.21 17.63 5.36
N GLY A 45 -16.59 17.91 6.62
CA GLY A 45 -17.22 16.95 7.54
C GLY A 45 -16.23 15.95 8.19
N TYR A 46 -14.92 16.04 7.90
CA TYR A 46 -13.89 15.21 8.52
C TYR A 46 -12.52 15.89 8.47
N GLN A 47 -11.62 15.44 9.36
CA GLN A 47 -10.24 15.92 9.37
C GLN A 47 -9.34 15.04 8.52
N ALA A 48 -8.62 15.64 7.58
CA ALA A 48 -7.61 14.96 6.77
C ALA A 48 -6.63 15.96 6.15
N VAL A 49 -5.46 15.45 5.78
CA VAL A 49 -4.47 16.19 4.99
C VAL A 49 -4.25 15.47 3.67
N GLN A 50 -4.35 16.18 2.58
CA GLN A 50 -4.04 15.64 1.26
C GLN A 50 -2.57 15.93 0.94
N LEU A 51 -1.79 14.87 0.77
CA LEU A 51 -0.38 14.92 0.39
C LEU A 51 -0.19 14.68 -1.09
N GLY A 52 0.70 15.46 -1.70
CA GLY A 52 1.15 15.29 -3.08
C GLY A 52 2.57 14.73 -3.15
N TYR A 53 2.79 13.71 -3.99
CA TYR A 53 4.07 13.05 -4.19
C TYR A 53 4.45 12.94 -5.66
N GLY A 54 5.72 13.10 -5.94
CA GLY A 54 6.31 12.97 -7.28
C GLY A 54 5.94 14.16 -8.18
N GLU A 55 6.92 14.71 -8.84
CA GLU A 55 6.74 15.85 -9.72
C GLU A 55 6.17 15.44 -11.08
N VAL A 56 5.39 16.33 -11.66
CA VAL A 56 4.83 16.16 -13.00
C VAL A 56 4.85 17.49 -13.74
N SER A 57 5.20 17.46 -15.03
CA SER A 57 5.16 18.66 -15.85
C SER A 57 3.72 19.18 -15.97
N ALA A 58 3.54 20.50 -15.83
CA ALA A 58 2.24 21.17 -15.93
C ALA A 58 1.50 20.87 -17.26
N LYS A 59 2.25 20.59 -18.34
CA LYS A 59 1.69 20.20 -19.65
C LYS A 59 0.96 18.85 -19.62
N LYS A 60 1.29 17.96 -18.66
CA LYS A 60 0.70 16.63 -18.52
C LYS A 60 -0.47 16.58 -17.53
N VAL A 61 -0.80 17.71 -16.90
CA VAL A 61 -1.85 17.80 -15.90
C VAL A 61 -3.13 18.34 -16.54
N LYS A 62 -4.27 17.69 -16.27
CA LYS A 62 -5.59 18.13 -16.73
C LYS A 62 -5.96 19.48 -16.12
N LYS A 63 -6.71 20.33 -16.85
CA LYS A 63 -7.10 21.68 -16.43
C LYS A 63 -7.73 21.72 -15.03
N ALA A 64 -8.66 20.80 -14.72
CA ALA A 64 -9.29 20.72 -13.41
C ALA A 64 -8.28 20.43 -12.28
N ALA A 65 -7.36 19.47 -12.47
CA ALA A 65 -6.33 19.16 -11.49
C ALA A 65 -5.32 20.32 -11.35
N LYS A 66 -5.01 21.03 -12.44
CA LYS A 66 -4.18 22.24 -12.38
C LYS A 66 -4.81 23.29 -11.47
N GLY A 67 -6.12 23.60 -11.65
CA GLY A 67 -6.81 24.54 -10.77
C GLY A 67 -6.80 24.15 -9.29
N HIS A 68 -6.78 22.84 -8.99
CA HIS A 68 -6.64 22.36 -7.63
C HIS A 68 -5.26 22.69 -7.01
N PHE A 69 -4.18 22.51 -7.78
CA PHE A 69 -2.83 22.88 -7.35
C PHE A 69 -2.63 24.40 -7.32
N ASP A 70 -3.16 25.13 -8.29
CA ASP A 70 -3.08 26.61 -8.35
C ASP A 70 -3.77 27.23 -7.12
N LYS A 71 -4.91 26.65 -6.65
CA LYS A 71 -5.60 27.10 -5.42
C LYS A 71 -4.71 26.95 -4.15
N ALA A 72 -3.84 25.96 -4.15
CA ALA A 72 -2.94 25.65 -3.05
C ALA A 72 -1.56 26.33 -3.19
N ASP A 73 -1.32 27.02 -4.30
CA ASP A 73 -0.01 27.58 -4.69
C ASP A 73 1.12 26.52 -4.64
N VAL A 74 0.82 25.32 -5.11
CA VAL A 74 1.74 24.18 -5.09
C VAL A 74 2.00 23.67 -6.50
N ALA A 75 3.26 23.36 -6.81
CA ALA A 75 3.63 22.71 -8.06
C ALA A 75 2.88 21.39 -8.26
N PRO A 76 2.43 21.06 -9.50
CA PRO A 76 1.66 19.85 -9.76
C PRO A 76 2.38 18.57 -9.33
N LYS A 77 1.68 17.70 -8.62
CA LYS A 77 2.18 16.40 -8.15
C LYS A 77 1.50 15.24 -8.87
N LYS A 78 2.24 14.16 -9.08
CA LYS A 78 1.78 12.98 -9.82
C LYS A 78 0.73 12.17 -9.05
N THR A 79 0.91 12.04 -7.75
CA THR A 79 0.07 11.20 -6.89
C THR A 79 -0.44 12.01 -5.71
N LEU A 80 -1.75 12.01 -5.52
CA LEU A 80 -2.41 12.60 -4.35
C LEU A 80 -2.99 11.48 -3.49
N ARG A 81 -2.83 11.58 -2.17
CA ARG A 81 -3.43 10.68 -1.17
C ARG A 81 -3.84 11.48 0.04
N GLU A 82 -4.96 11.07 0.62
CA GLU A 82 -5.48 11.66 1.87
C GLU A 82 -5.08 10.81 3.06
N PHE A 83 -4.69 11.49 4.12
CA PHE A 83 -4.34 10.91 5.40
C PHE A 83 -5.27 11.50 6.47
N ARG A 84 -6.07 10.65 7.09
CA ARG A 84 -6.91 11.03 8.23
C ARG A 84 -6.04 11.00 9.48
N LEU A 85 -5.57 12.15 9.90
CA LEU A 85 -4.73 12.32 11.09
C LEU A 85 -5.57 12.78 12.27
N ALA A 86 -5.11 12.45 13.48
CA ALA A 86 -5.81 12.85 14.71
C ALA A 86 -5.69 14.36 14.96
N ASP A 87 -4.54 14.93 14.62
CA ASP A 87 -4.29 16.37 14.70
C ASP A 87 -3.66 16.85 13.39
N ILE A 88 -4.24 17.89 12.83
CA ILE A 88 -3.81 18.54 11.60
C ILE A 88 -3.48 20.03 11.82
N SER A 89 -3.54 20.51 13.07
CA SER A 89 -3.38 21.95 13.39
C SER A 89 -2.00 22.46 12.99
N ALA A 90 -0.97 21.67 13.24
CA ALA A 90 0.42 22.03 12.97
C ALA A 90 0.81 22.00 11.47
N MET A 91 -0.03 21.45 10.59
CA MET A 91 0.26 21.33 9.16
C MET A 91 -0.41 22.44 8.37
N ASN A 92 0.33 23.10 7.51
CA ASN A 92 -0.16 24.13 6.61
C ASN A 92 -0.07 23.67 5.15
N VAL A 93 -0.93 24.23 4.29
CA VAL A 93 -0.84 24.01 2.84
C VAL A 93 0.50 24.57 2.34
N GLY A 94 1.19 23.80 1.53
CA GLY A 94 2.55 24.11 1.06
C GLY A 94 3.69 23.48 1.87
N ASP A 95 3.44 23.01 3.10
CA ASP A 95 4.45 22.34 3.91
C ASP A 95 5.00 21.08 3.22
N ILE A 96 6.29 20.82 3.44
CA ILE A 96 6.99 19.67 2.86
C ILE A 96 7.31 18.67 3.96
N LEU A 97 6.73 17.47 3.85
CA LEU A 97 7.01 16.34 4.72
C LEU A 97 8.11 15.45 4.10
N LYS A 98 9.10 15.11 4.89
CA LYS A 98 10.23 14.24 4.51
C LYS A 98 10.22 12.96 5.35
N ALA A 99 11.23 12.11 5.15
CA ALA A 99 11.40 10.85 5.88
C ALA A 99 11.56 11.02 7.40
N ASP A 100 11.90 12.20 7.89
CA ASP A 100 12.09 12.59 9.30
C ASP A 100 10.82 12.45 10.16
N VAL A 101 9.64 12.33 9.53
CA VAL A 101 8.38 12.03 10.22
C VAL A 101 8.45 10.71 11.00
N PHE A 102 9.28 9.76 10.55
CA PHE A 102 9.47 8.45 11.17
C PHE A 102 10.88 8.32 11.76
N ALA A 103 10.96 7.60 12.88
CA ALA A 103 12.23 7.27 13.54
C ALA A 103 12.53 5.77 13.43
N ALA A 104 13.81 5.40 13.62
CA ALA A 104 14.20 4.00 13.75
C ALA A 104 13.51 3.38 14.98
N GLY A 105 12.98 2.18 14.84
CA GLY A 105 12.20 1.49 15.87
C GLY A 105 10.68 1.69 15.76
N ASP A 106 10.20 2.72 15.06
CA ASP A 106 8.77 2.95 14.87
C ASP A 106 8.07 1.74 14.25
N LYS A 107 6.84 1.49 14.71
CA LYS A 107 5.93 0.50 14.11
C LYS A 107 5.02 1.17 13.10
N ILE A 108 5.02 0.65 11.90
CA ILE A 108 4.30 1.24 10.77
C ILE A 108 3.44 0.22 10.04
N ASP A 109 2.37 0.72 9.42
CA ASP A 109 1.54 -0.02 8.48
C ASP A 109 1.79 0.52 7.07
N VAL A 110 2.02 -0.38 6.12
CA VAL A 110 2.31 0.00 4.73
C VAL A 110 1.20 -0.50 3.81
N VAL A 111 0.57 0.43 3.11
CA VAL A 111 -0.50 0.16 2.15
C VAL A 111 0.03 0.31 0.73
N GLY A 112 -0.25 -0.67 -0.09
CA GLY A 112 0.12 -0.64 -1.51
C GLY A 112 -0.77 -1.53 -2.35
N VAL A 113 -0.56 -1.50 -3.65
CA VAL A 113 -1.23 -2.39 -4.59
C VAL A 113 -0.35 -3.61 -4.82
N SER A 114 -0.87 -4.79 -4.55
CA SER A 114 -0.15 -6.07 -4.72
C SER A 114 0.18 -6.34 -6.18
N LYS A 115 1.16 -7.20 -6.44
CA LYS A 115 1.48 -7.63 -7.81
C LYS A 115 0.29 -8.37 -8.42
N GLY A 116 -0.15 -8.00 -9.61
CA GLY A 116 -1.16 -8.72 -10.37
C GLY A 116 -0.69 -10.14 -10.72
N LYS A 117 -1.57 -11.11 -10.62
CA LYS A 117 -1.32 -12.52 -10.94
C LYS A 117 -2.26 -13.04 -12.03
N GLY A 118 -3.10 -12.16 -12.59
CA GLY A 118 -4.08 -12.49 -13.61
C GLY A 118 -5.19 -13.41 -13.08
N TYR A 119 -5.82 -14.16 -13.96
CA TYR A 119 -6.82 -15.15 -13.61
C TYR A 119 -6.14 -16.41 -13.05
N GLN A 120 -6.52 -16.81 -11.83
CA GLN A 120 -5.91 -17.95 -11.14
C GLN A 120 -6.96 -18.98 -10.73
N GLY A 121 -6.56 -20.25 -10.78
CA GLY A 121 -7.36 -21.35 -10.27
C GLY A 121 -7.51 -21.32 -8.74
N THR A 122 -8.46 -22.10 -8.24
CA THR A 122 -8.82 -22.16 -6.81
C THR A 122 -7.65 -22.52 -5.91
N ILE A 123 -6.78 -23.43 -6.35
CA ILE A 123 -5.64 -23.89 -5.56
C ILE A 123 -4.69 -22.73 -5.25
N LYS A 124 -4.28 -21.96 -6.25
CA LYS A 124 -3.37 -20.84 -6.05
C LYS A 124 -4.05 -19.63 -5.38
N ARG A 125 -5.31 -19.36 -5.76
CA ARG A 125 -6.05 -18.18 -5.27
C ARG A 125 -6.45 -18.32 -3.81
N TRP A 126 -6.80 -19.53 -3.38
CA TRP A 126 -7.38 -19.78 -2.05
C TRP A 126 -6.59 -20.76 -1.19
N ASN A 127 -5.36 -21.12 -1.63
CA ASN A 127 -4.52 -22.14 -0.97
C ASN A 127 -5.24 -23.47 -0.78
N GLY A 128 -6.04 -23.88 -1.79
CA GLY A 128 -6.75 -25.14 -1.77
C GLY A 128 -5.80 -26.33 -1.98
N HIS A 129 -6.19 -27.48 -1.47
CA HIS A 129 -5.48 -28.73 -1.74
C HIS A 129 -5.78 -29.23 -3.16
N ARG A 130 -4.78 -29.78 -3.83
CA ARG A 130 -4.98 -30.54 -5.06
C ARG A 130 -5.25 -32.00 -4.73
N LEU A 131 -5.94 -32.68 -5.62
CA LEU A 131 -6.06 -34.13 -5.57
C LEU A 131 -4.75 -34.79 -5.99
N ARG A 132 -4.60 -36.08 -5.71
CA ARG A 132 -3.48 -36.88 -6.23
C ARG A 132 -3.55 -36.93 -7.77
N GLU A 133 -2.42 -37.04 -8.44
CA GLU A 133 -2.37 -37.14 -9.91
C GLU A 133 -2.48 -38.58 -10.42
N SER A 134 -2.55 -39.55 -9.52
CA SER A 134 -2.64 -40.97 -9.77
C SER A 134 -3.90 -41.58 -9.13
N HIS A 135 -4.08 -42.91 -9.25
CA HIS A 135 -5.22 -43.66 -8.71
C HIS A 135 -6.58 -43.17 -9.20
N GLY A 136 -6.71 -42.97 -10.54
CA GLY A 136 -7.97 -42.69 -11.21
C GLY A 136 -8.43 -41.22 -11.17
N THR A 137 -7.64 -40.30 -10.62
CA THR A 137 -8.00 -38.84 -10.55
C THR A 137 -8.09 -38.22 -11.95
N GLY A 138 -7.22 -38.61 -12.88
CA GLY A 138 -7.17 -38.03 -14.23
C GLY A 138 -6.91 -36.51 -14.26
N PRO A 139 -7.47 -35.79 -15.26
CA PRO A 139 -7.15 -34.37 -15.48
C PRO A 139 -7.79 -33.41 -14.48
N VAL A 140 -8.53 -33.90 -13.49
CA VAL A 140 -9.30 -33.06 -12.53
C VAL A 140 -8.54 -32.69 -11.27
N ALA A 141 -7.26 -33.05 -11.16
CA ALA A 141 -6.45 -32.86 -9.96
C ALA A 141 -6.42 -31.41 -9.42
N ARG A 142 -6.59 -30.42 -10.30
CA ARG A 142 -6.56 -28.99 -9.94
C ARG A 142 -7.91 -28.28 -10.10
N HIS A 143 -9.00 -29.00 -10.24
CA HIS A 143 -10.33 -28.44 -10.40
C HIS A 143 -10.91 -27.91 -9.08
N ALA A 144 -11.97 -27.12 -9.20
CA ALA A 144 -12.63 -26.48 -8.05
C ALA A 144 -13.41 -27.48 -7.16
N GLY A 145 -13.70 -28.69 -7.70
CA GLY A 145 -14.52 -29.68 -7.02
C GLY A 145 -16.01 -29.36 -7.07
N SER A 146 -16.77 -29.89 -6.12
CA SER A 146 -18.22 -29.71 -6.06
C SER A 146 -18.61 -28.23 -5.90
N MET A 147 -19.65 -27.83 -6.63
CA MET A 147 -20.25 -26.49 -6.56
C MET A 147 -21.32 -26.37 -5.47
N GLY A 148 -21.80 -27.47 -4.92
CA GLY A 148 -22.84 -27.56 -3.90
C GLY A 148 -23.81 -28.70 -4.16
N SER A 149 -24.90 -28.75 -3.37
CA SER A 149 -25.99 -29.71 -3.56
C SER A 149 -26.89 -29.32 -4.74
N CYS A 150 -27.60 -30.27 -5.31
CA CYS A 150 -28.38 -30.11 -6.52
C CYS A 150 -29.65 -29.25 -6.32
N SER A 151 -30.80 -29.87 -6.09
CA SER A 151 -32.11 -29.20 -6.05
C SER A 151 -32.35 -28.33 -4.79
N THR A 152 -31.67 -28.60 -3.72
CA THR A 152 -31.68 -27.77 -2.50
C THR A 152 -30.26 -27.41 -2.13
N PRO A 153 -29.86 -26.12 -2.18
CA PRO A 153 -30.60 -24.87 -2.32
C PRO A 153 -30.84 -24.40 -3.78
N SER A 154 -30.57 -25.18 -4.81
CA SER A 154 -30.66 -24.81 -6.24
C SER A 154 -29.81 -23.62 -6.66
N ARG A 155 -28.75 -23.33 -5.92
CA ARG A 155 -27.85 -22.20 -6.17
C ARG A 155 -26.45 -22.47 -5.61
N VAL A 156 -25.46 -21.75 -6.13
CA VAL A 156 -24.14 -21.68 -5.52
C VAL A 156 -24.13 -20.55 -4.50
N PHE A 157 -23.70 -20.81 -3.28
CA PHE A 157 -23.66 -19.80 -2.23
C PHE A 157 -22.67 -18.69 -2.56
N LYS A 158 -23.00 -17.47 -2.08
CA LYS A 158 -22.06 -16.34 -2.09
C LYS A 158 -20.80 -16.68 -1.30
N GLY A 159 -19.65 -16.16 -1.74
CA GLY A 159 -18.38 -16.43 -1.07
C GLY A 159 -17.76 -17.80 -1.39
N LYS A 160 -18.37 -18.63 -2.28
CA LYS A 160 -17.76 -19.87 -2.74
C LYS A 160 -16.37 -19.59 -3.34
N LYS A 161 -15.35 -20.31 -2.88
CA LYS A 161 -13.97 -20.18 -3.33
C LYS A 161 -13.80 -20.74 -4.74
N LEU A 162 -13.86 -19.87 -5.73
CA LEU A 162 -13.79 -20.21 -7.15
C LEU A 162 -12.60 -19.50 -7.82
N PRO A 163 -12.20 -19.95 -9.05
CA PRO A 163 -11.17 -19.25 -9.82
C PRO A 163 -11.59 -17.82 -10.14
N GLY A 164 -10.63 -16.97 -10.41
CA GLY A 164 -10.89 -15.58 -10.75
C GLY A 164 -9.62 -14.71 -10.66
N HIS A 165 -9.81 -13.41 -10.76
CA HIS A 165 -8.73 -12.44 -10.67
C HIS A 165 -8.02 -12.55 -9.31
N MET A 166 -6.68 -12.50 -9.32
CA MET A 166 -5.83 -12.52 -8.13
C MET A 166 -4.76 -11.44 -8.24
N GLY A 167 -4.53 -10.77 -7.12
CA GLY A 167 -3.57 -9.66 -7.06
C GLY A 167 -4.11 -8.37 -7.69
N ALA A 168 -3.26 -7.36 -7.85
CA ALA A 168 -3.60 -5.99 -8.20
C ALA A 168 -4.67 -5.37 -7.26
N GLU A 169 -4.66 -5.81 -6.01
CA GLU A 169 -5.57 -5.40 -4.95
C GLU A 169 -4.84 -4.50 -3.95
N ARG A 170 -5.58 -3.58 -3.33
CA ARG A 170 -5.06 -2.78 -2.23
C ARG A 170 -4.85 -3.69 -1.01
N VAL A 171 -3.61 -3.78 -0.56
CA VAL A 171 -3.19 -4.62 0.58
C VAL A 171 -2.47 -3.77 1.60
N THR A 172 -2.79 -3.96 2.88
CA THR A 172 -2.09 -3.36 4.01
C THR A 172 -1.26 -4.43 4.70
N VAL A 173 0.05 -4.21 4.81
CA VAL A 173 0.93 -5.01 5.67
C VAL A 173 1.14 -4.22 6.95
N GLN A 174 0.72 -4.81 8.06
CA GLN A 174 0.67 -4.15 9.36
C GLN A 174 1.88 -4.50 10.23
N ASN A 175 2.17 -3.62 11.19
CA ASN A 175 3.14 -3.83 12.27
C ASN A 175 4.56 -4.12 11.77
N LEU A 176 4.98 -3.42 10.72
CA LEU A 176 6.36 -3.46 10.24
C LEU A 176 7.24 -2.53 11.10
N THR A 177 8.49 -2.89 11.28
CA THR A 177 9.44 -2.08 12.06
C THR A 177 10.33 -1.27 11.11
N VAL A 178 10.49 0.00 11.38
CA VAL A 178 11.48 0.85 10.72
C VAL A 178 12.87 0.51 11.28
N VAL A 179 13.78 0.07 10.42
CA VAL A 179 15.15 -0.32 10.82
C VAL A 179 16.08 0.89 10.79
N LYS A 180 16.01 1.67 9.73
CA LYS A 180 16.87 2.84 9.52
C LYS A 180 16.11 3.92 8.73
N VAL A 181 16.36 5.17 9.07
CA VAL A 181 15.90 6.34 8.32
C VAL A 181 17.12 7.14 7.86
N ASP A 182 17.13 7.48 6.59
CA ASP A 182 18.10 8.37 5.97
C ASP A 182 17.36 9.62 5.49
N VAL A 183 17.50 10.70 6.23
CA VAL A 183 16.78 11.96 5.98
C VAL A 183 17.38 12.70 4.79
N GLU A 184 18.68 12.58 4.54
CA GLU A 184 19.36 13.26 3.42
C GLU A 184 18.84 12.77 2.08
N ASN A 185 18.72 11.43 1.94
CA ASN A 185 18.24 10.78 0.72
C ASN A 185 16.73 10.49 0.75
N ASN A 186 16.00 10.88 1.80
CA ASN A 186 14.58 10.57 2.02
C ASN A 186 14.27 9.07 1.93
N LEU A 187 15.12 8.21 2.52
CA LEU A 187 14.96 6.77 2.50
C LEU A 187 14.53 6.22 3.86
N ILE A 188 13.60 5.28 3.82
CA ILE A 188 13.19 4.50 4.99
C ILE A 188 13.43 3.03 4.67
N ALA A 189 14.22 2.35 5.52
CA ALA A 189 14.43 0.91 5.49
C ALA A 189 13.46 0.23 6.44
N VAL A 190 12.52 -0.54 5.91
CA VAL A 190 11.47 -1.24 6.67
C VAL A 190 11.76 -2.72 6.70
N LYS A 191 11.71 -3.35 7.87
CA LYS A 191 11.92 -4.79 8.04
C LYS A 191 10.82 -5.58 7.34
N GLY A 192 11.23 -6.47 6.43
CA GLY A 192 10.32 -7.40 5.74
C GLY A 192 9.85 -6.91 4.38
N ALA A 193 8.78 -7.52 3.89
CA ALA A 193 8.23 -7.29 2.56
C ALA A 193 7.12 -6.23 2.57
N VAL A 194 7.08 -5.42 1.51
CA VAL A 194 6.10 -4.36 1.26
C VAL A 194 5.33 -4.68 -0.02
N PRO A 195 4.02 -4.39 -0.10
CA PRO A 195 3.22 -4.67 -1.28
C PRO A 195 3.73 -4.02 -2.56
N GLY A 196 3.49 -4.66 -3.68
CA GLY A 196 3.75 -4.13 -5.01
C GLY A 196 5.12 -4.46 -5.60
N PRO A 197 5.31 -4.15 -6.89
CA PRO A 197 6.58 -4.27 -7.60
C PRO A 197 7.55 -3.15 -7.20
N LYS A 198 8.80 -3.25 -7.67
CA LYS A 198 9.75 -2.13 -7.65
C LYS A 198 9.15 -0.94 -8.40
N GLY A 199 9.26 0.26 -7.84
CA GLY A 199 8.66 1.48 -8.38
C GLY A 199 7.20 1.72 -7.99
N ALA A 200 6.56 0.79 -7.25
CA ALA A 200 5.18 0.99 -6.78
C ALA A 200 5.10 2.11 -5.74
N VAL A 201 4.04 2.90 -5.84
CA VAL A 201 3.68 3.90 -4.82
C VAL A 201 3.04 3.20 -3.65
N VAL A 202 3.48 3.52 -2.46
CA VAL A 202 2.96 3.02 -1.19
C VAL A 202 2.61 4.17 -0.26
N THR A 203 1.68 3.96 0.65
CA THR A 203 1.41 4.89 1.75
C THR A 203 1.85 4.24 3.06
N ILE A 204 2.55 5.00 3.87
CA ILE A 204 3.10 4.59 5.16
C ILE A 204 2.33 5.33 6.23
N HIS A 205 1.89 4.63 7.25
CA HIS A 205 1.21 5.17 8.42
C HIS A 205 1.82 4.60 9.70
N ASP A 206 1.63 5.26 10.82
CA ASP A 206 1.82 4.64 12.13
C ASP A 206 0.93 3.42 12.29
N SER A 207 1.42 2.39 12.97
CA SER A 207 0.69 1.14 13.13
C SER A 207 -0.51 1.32 14.06
N VAL A 208 -1.64 0.72 13.68
CA VAL A 208 -2.86 0.66 14.52
C VAL A 208 -2.69 -0.37 15.65
N LYS A 209 -1.72 -1.29 15.52
CA LYS A 209 -1.48 -2.41 16.47
C LYS A 209 -0.24 -2.20 17.35
N ALA A 210 0.38 -1.04 17.31
CA ALA A 210 1.54 -0.71 18.14
C ALA A 210 1.11 -0.17 19.50
#